data_84d6c3d2bfc9df78189b953ed71a48c2
#
_entry.id   84d6c3d2bfc9df78189b953ed71a48c2
#
_cell.length_a   1.000
_cell.length_b   1.000
_cell.length_c   1.000
_cell.angle_alpha   90.00
_cell.angle_beta   90.00
_cell.angle_gamma   90.00
#
_symmetry.space_group_name_H-M   'P 1'
#
loop_
_entity.id
_entity.type
_entity.pdbx_description
1 polymer ?
#
loop_
_entity_poly.entity_id
_entity_poly.type
_entity_poly.pdbx_seq_one_letter_code
_entity_poly.pdbx_strand_id
1 'polypeptide(L)'
;MSYENILVEPEGAVAIVTVNRPKVMNALNAKTLSELAHAFDALEADANVRCIVITGAGDKAFIAGADINELKAMQSAMDAKRLAYFGQQVFARLDRASKPSIAMINGFALGGGCELALACTLRTASKTAKIGLPEVSLGIIPGYGGTQRLARIAGPGVAREWVLTGDLFTAEEAHRVGVVNRLFAPEELREGTLKIVHTILSRGPVAVRLAIEAIRRGINMSQQEGEIIESDMFGLASTTADMREGMAAFLEKRKADFQGR
;
A
#
# COMPACT_ATOMS: atom_id res chain seq x y z
N MET A 1 -5.84 11.16 -17.96
CA MET A 1 -7.05 10.29 -17.91
C MET A 1 -8.02 10.91 -16.92
N SER A 2 -9.32 10.88 -17.22
CA SER A 2 -10.33 11.42 -16.28
C SER A 2 -11.01 10.23 -15.60
N TYR A 3 -10.98 10.23 -14.26
CA TYR A 3 -11.69 9.27 -13.41
C TYR A 3 -12.83 10.00 -12.68
N GLU A 4 -13.83 9.27 -12.24
CA GLU A 4 -14.99 9.81 -11.52
C GLU A 4 -14.76 9.81 -10.00
N ASN A 5 -14.22 8.71 -9.48
CA ASN A 5 -14.11 8.44 -8.05
C ASN A 5 -12.69 8.56 -7.49
N ILE A 6 -11.70 8.76 -8.36
CA ILE A 6 -10.32 8.98 -7.93
C ILE A 6 -9.71 10.17 -8.66
N LEU A 7 -8.70 10.77 -8.03
CA LEU A 7 -7.82 11.75 -8.66
C LEU A 7 -6.42 11.13 -8.77
N VAL A 8 -5.72 11.39 -9.87
CA VAL A 8 -4.33 10.98 -10.07
C VAL A 8 -3.52 12.21 -10.45
N GLU A 9 -2.69 12.65 -9.53
CA GLU A 9 -1.94 13.90 -9.63
C GLU A 9 -0.42 13.60 -9.63
N PRO A 10 0.31 13.99 -10.68
CA PRO A 10 1.76 13.84 -10.70
C PRO A 10 2.43 14.93 -9.85
N GLU A 11 3.43 14.54 -9.08
CA GLU A 11 4.32 15.43 -8.32
C GLU A 11 5.78 15.00 -8.54
N GLY A 12 6.40 15.48 -9.62
CA GLY A 12 7.69 15.01 -10.09
C GLY A 12 7.64 13.51 -10.46
N ALA A 13 8.47 12.70 -9.82
CA ALA A 13 8.48 11.24 -10.00
C ALA A 13 7.50 10.48 -9.09
N VAL A 14 6.60 11.18 -8.42
CA VAL A 14 5.57 10.63 -7.54
C VAL A 14 4.21 10.77 -8.20
N ALA A 15 3.36 9.74 -8.11
CA ALA A 15 1.95 9.87 -8.42
C ALA A 15 1.14 9.79 -7.12
N ILE A 16 0.32 10.81 -6.88
CA ILE A 16 -0.62 10.82 -5.75
C ILE A 16 -1.99 10.36 -6.27
N VAL A 17 -2.48 9.25 -5.73
CA VAL A 17 -3.80 8.68 -6.03
C VAL A 17 -4.71 8.98 -4.86
N THR A 18 -5.70 9.84 -5.07
CA THR A 18 -6.67 10.22 -4.05
C THR A 18 -8.01 9.57 -4.34
N VAL A 19 -8.52 8.74 -3.44
CA VAL A 19 -9.92 8.28 -3.50
C VAL A 19 -10.83 9.45 -3.17
N ASN A 20 -11.68 9.86 -4.10
CA ASN A 20 -12.42 11.11 -4.04
C ASN A 20 -13.95 10.89 -3.99
N ARG A 21 -14.40 10.28 -2.90
CA ARG A 21 -15.82 10.10 -2.56
C ARG A 21 -16.13 10.59 -1.12
N PRO A 22 -15.78 11.84 -0.75
CA PRO A 22 -15.83 12.29 0.64
C PRO A 22 -17.23 12.25 1.26
N LYS A 23 -18.30 12.36 0.47
CA LYS A 23 -19.70 12.28 0.93
C LYS A 23 -20.06 10.90 1.52
N VAL A 24 -19.34 9.86 1.15
CA VAL A 24 -19.47 8.48 1.63
C VAL A 24 -18.19 7.99 2.28
N MET A 25 -17.41 8.89 2.86
CA MET A 25 -16.15 8.59 3.55
C MET A 25 -15.16 7.78 2.69
N ASN A 26 -15.13 8.06 1.39
CA ASN A 26 -14.26 7.42 0.41
C ASN A 26 -14.49 5.89 0.25
N ALA A 27 -15.69 5.39 0.56
CA ALA A 27 -16.01 3.97 0.46
C ALA A 27 -15.80 3.43 -0.97
N LEU A 28 -15.31 2.18 -1.04
CA LEU A 28 -14.98 1.49 -2.29
C LEU A 28 -16.24 0.83 -2.89
N ASN A 29 -16.65 1.28 -4.05
CA ASN A 29 -17.61 0.57 -4.90
C ASN A 29 -16.90 -0.07 -6.11
N ALA A 30 -17.62 -0.86 -6.89
CA ALA A 30 -17.06 -1.55 -8.06
C ALA A 30 -16.42 -0.58 -9.06
N LYS A 31 -17.00 0.61 -9.25
CA LYS A 31 -16.45 1.67 -10.11
C LYS A 31 -15.11 2.17 -9.58
N THR A 32 -15.02 2.47 -8.28
CA THR A 32 -13.77 2.91 -7.65
C THR A 32 -12.69 1.83 -7.76
N LEU A 33 -13.02 0.57 -7.50
CA LEU A 33 -12.08 -0.55 -7.65
C LEU A 33 -11.59 -0.68 -9.11
N SER A 34 -12.47 -0.53 -10.10
CA SER A 34 -12.12 -0.56 -11.52
C SER A 34 -11.19 0.60 -11.90
N GLU A 35 -11.47 1.81 -11.40
CA GLU A 35 -10.64 2.98 -11.63
C GLU A 35 -9.26 2.84 -10.98
N LEU A 36 -9.19 2.33 -9.74
CA LEU A 36 -7.93 2.03 -9.06
C LEU A 36 -7.11 0.99 -9.85
N ALA A 37 -7.76 -0.09 -10.32
CA ALA A 37 -7.08 -1.10 -11.13
C ALA A 37 -6.42 -0.49 -12.38
N HIS A 38 -7.19 0.31 -13.12
CA HIS A 38 -6.71 0.99 -14.33
C HIS A 38 -5.59 2.00 -13.99
N ALA A 39 -5.74 2.78 -12.92
CA ALA A 39 -4.72 3.73 -12.49
C ALA A 39 -3.41 3.03 -12.10
N PHE A 40 -3.49 1.93 -11.33
CA PHE A 40 -2.29 1.18 -10.91
C PHE A 40 -1.56 0.56 -12.11
N ASP A 41 -2.29 -0.02 -13.07
CA ASP A 41 -1.68 -0.56 -14.29
C ASP A 41 -1.00 0.54 -15.12
N ALA A 42 -1.64 1.71 -15.25
CA ALA A 42 -1.09 2.85 -15.99
C ALA A 42 0.15 3.43 -15.29
N LEU A 43 0.11 3.59 -13.95
CA LEU A 43 1.22 4.12 -13.17
C LEU A 43 2.42 3.16 -13.12
N GLU A 44 2.15 1.84 -13.11
CA GLU A 44 3.22 0.84 -13.20
C GLU A 44 3.94 0.92 -14.54
N ALA A 45 3.22 1.17 -15.63
CA ALA A 45 3.77 1.29 -16.99
C ALA A 45 4.48 2.63 -17.26
N ASP A 46 4.18 3.70 -16.51
CA ASP A 46 4.75 5.04 -16.74
C ASP A 46 6.19 5.14 -16.21
N ALA A 47 7.17 5.25 -17.08
CA ALA A 47 8.60 5.37 -16.71
C ALA A 47 8.93 6.62 -15.89
N ASN A 48 8.11 7.66 -15.94
CA ASN A 48 8.31 8.88 -15.14
C ASN A 48 7.89 8.72 -13.68
N VAL A 49 7.03 7.75 -13.39
CA VAL A 49 6.57 7.46 -12.03
C VAL A 49 7.51 6.47 -11.36
N ARG A 50 8.03 6.82 -10.19
CA ARG A 50 8.94 5.98 -9.39
C ARG A 50 8.38 5.64 -8.01
N CYS A 51 7.32 6.28 -7.56
CA CYS A 51 6.63 5.99 -6.31
C CYS A 51 5.15 6.36 -6.43
N ILE A 52 4.27 5.58 -5.79
CA ILE A 52 2.83 5.84 -5.73
C ILE A 52 2.46 6.15 -4.28
N VAL A 53 1.75 7.26 -4.05
CA VAL A 53 1.15 7.60 -2.75
C VAL A 53 -0.36 7.51 -2.87
N ILE A 54 -1.01 6.80 -1.96
CA ILE A 54 -2.47 6.64 -1.95
C ILE A 54 -3.03 7.32 -0.71
N THR A 55 -4.09 8.12 -0.88
CA THR A 55 -4.78 8.80 0.22
C THR A 55 -6.28 8.94 -0.05
N GLY A 56 -7.03 9.44 0.93
CA GLY A 56 -8.45 9.77 0.79
C GLY A 56 -8.68 11.28 0.72
N ALA A 57 -9.68 11.71 -0.04
CA ALA A 57 -10.10 13.11 -0.09
C ALA A 57 -10.70 13.56 1.24
N GLY A 58 -10.41 14.81 1.63
CA GLY A 58 -10.86 15.39 2.90
C GLY A 58 -10.02 14.96 4.10
N ASP A 59 -10.52 15.23 5.29
CA ASP A 59 -9.82 15.05 6.56
C ASP A 59 -10.37 13.90 7.43
N LYS A 60 -11.52 13.34 7.06
CA LYS A 60 -12.23 12.35 7.89
C LYS A 60 -11.79 10.91 7.65
N ALA A 61 -11.57 10.55 6.39
CA ALA A 61 -11.30 9.17 6.05
C ALA A 61 -10.23 9.05 4.96
N PHE A 62 -9.34 8.12 5.16
CA PHE A 62 -8.60 7.48 4.08
C PHE A 62 -9.60 6.73 3.20
N ILE A 63 -10.14 5.64 3.70
CA ILE A 63 -11.20 4.85 3.05
C ILE A 63 -11.94 4.07 4.17
N ALA A 64 -13.26 4.29 4.30
CA ALA A 64 -14.05 3.70 5.38
C ALA A 64 -14.73 2.36 5.02
N GLY A 65 -14.13 1.60 4.10
CA GLY A 65 -14.58 0.25 3.77
C GLY A 65 -15.16 0.11 2.37
N ALA A 66 -15.80 -1.04 2.12
CA ALA A 66 -16.57 -1.27 0.91
C ALA A 66 -17.93 -0.54 0.98
N ASP A 67 -18.50 -0.23 -0.17
CA ASP A 67 -19.82 0.41 -0.23
C ASP A 67 -20.91 -0.57 0.24
N ILE A 68 -21.56 -0.25 1.36
CA ILE A 68 -22.56 -1.12 2.01
C ILE A 68 -23.75 -1.42 1.07
N ASN A 69 -24.10 -0.51 0.16
CA ASN A 69 -25.18 -0.75 -0.78
C ASN A 69 -24.84 -1.88 -1.76
N GLU A 70 -23.59 -1.99 -2.19
CA GLU A 70 -23.15 -3.10 -3.04
C GLU A 70 -23.10 -4.42 -2.27
N LEU A 71 -22.64 -4.40 -1.02
CA LEU A 71 -22.65 -5.59 -0.16
C LEU A 71 -24.09 -6.10 0.06
N LYS A 72 -25.04 -5.19 0.33
CA LYS A 72 -26.46 -5.53 0.52
C LYS A 72 -27.12 -6.08 -0.76
N ALA A 73 -26.64 -5.70 -1.93
CA ALA A 73 -27.17 -6.12 -3.22
C ALA A 73 -26.77 -7.56 -3.61
N MET A 74 -25.82 -8.18 -2.92
CA MET A 74 -25.40 -9.55 -3.21
C MET A 74 -26.53 -10.54 -2.94
N GLN A 75 -26.79 -11.44 -3.89
CA GLN A 75 -27.89 -12.40 -3.80
C GLN A 75 -27.40 -13.85 -3.65
N SER A 76 -26.12 -14.10 -3.87
CA SER A 76 -25.56 -15.45 -3.80
C SER A 76 -24.13 -15.44 -3.25
N ALA A 77 -23.71 -16.61 -2.73
CA ALA A 77 -22.32 -16.82 -2.33
C ALA A 77 -21.33 -16.62 -3.51
N MET A 78 -21.78 -16.85 -4.73
CA MET A 78 -20.95 -16.66 -5.92
C MET A 78 -20.75 -15.18 -6.25
N ASP A 79 -21.77 -14.34 -6.03
CA ASP A 79 -21.63 -12.88 -6.20
C ASP A 79 -20.65 -12.31 -5.18
N ALA A 80 -20.78 -12.72 -3.91
CA ALA A 80 -19.87 -12.35 -2.83
C ALA A 80 -18.42 -12.77 -3.16
N LYS A 81 -18.24 -14.02 -3.61
CA LYS A 81 -16.92 -14.54 -4.00
C LYS A 81 -16.31 -13.74 -5.17
N ARG A 82 -17.09 -13.40 -6.18
CA ARG A 82 -16.63 -12.61 -7.34
C ARG A 82 -16.20 -11.21 -6.92
N LEU A 83 -16.99 -10.55 -6.08
CA LEU A 83 -16.65 -9.22 -5.56
C LEU A 83 -15.36 -9.26 -4.74
N ALA A 84 -15.25 -10.21 -3.81
CA ALA A 84 -14.05 -10.40 -3.00
C ALA A 84 -12.82 -10.67 -3.88
N TYR A 85 -12.94 -11.59 -4.83
CA TYR A 85 -11.84 -11.93 -5.74
C TYR A 85 -11.43 -10.74 -6.61
N PHE A 86 -12.38 -9.95 -7.12
CA PHE A 86 -12.08 -8.74 -7.88
C PHE A 86 -11.28 -7.73 -7.05
N GLY A 87 -11.72 -7.42 -5.83
CA GLY A 87 -10.97 -6.54 -4.92
C GLY A 87 -9.57 -7.06 -4.60
N GLN A 88 -9.44 -8.38 -4.37
CA GLN A 88 -8.12 -9.02 -4.19
C GLN A 88 -7.21 -8.81 -5.40
N GLN A 89 -7.73 -8.96 -6.63
CA GLN A 89 -6.95 -8.75 -7.86
C GLN A 89 -6.55 -7.28 -8.04
N VAL A 90 -7.40 -6.33 -7.65
CA VAL A 90 -7.08 -4.89 -7.69
C VAL A 90 -5.91 -4.60 -6.72
N PHE A 91 -6.01 -5.06 -5.47
CA PHE A 91 -4.98 -4.79 -4.47
C PHE A 91 -3.67 -5.57 -4.72
N ALA A 92 -3.77 -6.74 -5.35
CA ALA A 92 -2.59 -7.49 -5.75
C ALA A 92 -1.72 -6.75 -6.79
N ARG A 93 -2.24 -5.75 -7.51
CA ARG A 93 -1.44 -4.89 -8.39
C ARG A 93 -0.40 -4.11 -7.61
N LEU A 94 -0.79 -3.53 -6.46
CA LEU A 94 0.14 -2.83 -5.57
C LEU A 94 1.15 -3.78 -4.92
N ASP A 95 0.67 -4.92 -4.47
CA ASP A 95 1.47 -5.95 -3.81
C ASP A 95 2.58 -6.49 -4.73
N ARG A 96 2.30 -6.54 -6.05
CA ARG A 96 3.20 -7.05 -7.09
C ARG A 96 3.91 -5.94 -7.88
N ALA A 97 3.61 -4.67 -7.57
CA ALA A 97 4.22 -3.56 -8.27
C ALA A 97 5.75 -3.56 -8.12
N SER A 98 6.43 -3.14 -9.16
CA SER A 98 7.88 -2.92 -9.15
C SER A 98 8.24 -1.59 -8.47
N LYS A 99 7.26 -0.70 -8.33
CA LYS A 99 7.39 0.61 -7.74
C LYS A 99 6.88 0.61 -6.30
N PRO A 100 7.59 1.25 -5.35
CA PRO A 100 7.10 1.37 -3.99
C PRO A 100 5.80 2.16 -3.95
N SER A 101 4.87 1.71 -3.09
CA SER A 101 3.61 2.38 -2.81
C SER A 101 3.49 2.72 -1.33
N ILE A 102 2.93 3.88 -1.01
CA ILE A 102 2.74 4.32 0.38
C ILE A 102 1.27 4.68 0.59
N ALA A 103 0.62 4.01 1.54
CA ALA A 103 -0.66 4.47 2.04
C ALA A 103 -0.44 5.63 3.01
N MET A 104 -0.92 6.81 2.66
CA MET A 104 -0.93 8.00 3.49
C MET A 104 -2.30 8.13 4.16
N ILE A 105 -2.43 7.54 5.35
CA ILE A 105 -3.69 7.34 6.07
C ILE A 105 -4.06 8.62 6.82
N ASN A 106 -4.93 9.42 6.24
CA ASN A 106 -5.34 10.73 6.75
C ASN A 106 -6.53 10.68 7.74
N GLY A 107 -7.17 9.53 7.95
CA GLY A 107 -8.30 9.36 8.85
C GLY A 107 -8.70 7.89 8.97
N PHE A 108 -10.01 7.60 8.92
CA PHE A 108 -10.50 6.22 9.01
C PHE A 108 -9.98 5.35 7.86
N ALA A 109 -9.31 4.22 8.19
CA ALA A 109 -8.88 3.19 7.26
C ALA A 109 -9.51 1.86 7.71
N LEU A 110 -10.74 1.59 7.26
CA LEU A 110 -11.56 0.49 7.77
C LEU A 110 -11.88 -0.52 6.69
N GLY A 111 -11.98 -1.80 7.05
CA GLY A 111 -12.34 -2.87 6.12
C GLY A 111 -11.51 -2.83 4.84
N GLY A 112 -12.16 -2.72 3.68
CA GLY A 112 -11.48 -2.58 2.39
C GLY A 112 -10.44 -1.46 2.33
N GLY A 113 -10.60 -0.39 3.13
CA GLY A 113 -9.61 0.68 3.23
C GLY A 113 -8.35 0.24 4.01
N CYS A 114 -8.52 -0.49 5.10
CA CYS A 114 -7.42 -1.13 5.80
C CYS A 114 -6.72 -2.15 4.88
N GLU A 115 -7.49 -2.96 4.14
CA GLU A 115 -6.98 -3.97 3.21
C GLU A 115 -6.15 -3.36 2.06
N LEU A 116 -6.59 -2.21 1.53
CA LEU A 116 -5.80 -1.44 0.54
C LEU A 116 -4.50 -0.90 1.15
N ALA A 117 -4.58 -0.34 2.37
CA ALA A 117 -3.39 0.13 3.06
C ALA A 117 -2.37 -1.01 3.32
N LEU A 118 -2.86 -2.19 3.71
CA LEU A 118 -2.03 -3.39 3.91
C LEU A 118 -1.40 -3.92 2.60
N ALA A 119 -1.97 -3.61 1.44
CA ALA A 119 -1.41 -3.98 0.14
C ALA A 119 -0.31 -3.01 -0.33
N CYS A 120 -0.20 -1.83 0.26
CA CYS A 120 0.89 -0.89 -0.03
C CYS A 120 2.22 -1.36 0.58
N THR A 121 3.34 -0.95 -0.03
CA THR A 121 4.69 -1.25 0.47
C THR A 121 4.90 -0.69 1.87
N LEU A 122 4.51 0.56 2.11
CA LEU A 122 4.60 1.25 3.40
C LEU A 122 3.27 1.92 3.77
N ARG A 123 3.11 2.25 5.05
CA ARG A 123 1.95 2.94 5.60
C ARG A 123 2.42 4.05 6.53
N THR A 124 2.01 5.28 6.23
CA THR A 124 2.10 6.43 7.13
C THR A 124 0.69 6.78 7.61
N ALA A 125 0.55 7.27 8.82
CA ALA A 125 -0.75 7.61 9.34
C ALA A 125 -0.75 8.91 10.15
N SER A 126 -1.86 9.63 10.07
CA SER A 126 -2.18 10.66 11.05
C SER A 126 -2.33 10.04 12.44
N LYS A 127 -1.84 10.69 13.49
CA LYS A 127 -2.06 10.27 14.89
C LYS A 127 -3.55 10.17 15.25
N THR A 128 -4.41 10.87 14.54
CA THR A 128 -5.86 10.83 14.76
C THR A 128 -6.56 9.70 13.98
N ALA A 129 -5.85 8.98 13.12
CA ALA A 129 -6.43 7.91 12.31
C ALA A 129 -6.91 6.73 13.17
N LYS A 130 -7.93 6.05 12.64
CA LYS A 130 -8.44 4.78 13.18
C LYS A 130 -8.35 3.72 12.10
N ILE A 131 -7.84 2.56 12.46
CA ILE A 131 -7.53 1.48 11.51
C ILE A 131 -8.15 0.19 12.03
N GLY A 132 -8.75 -0.61 11.17
CA GLY A 132 -9.35 -1.87 11.62
C GLY A 132 -10.04 -2.65 10.52
N LEU A 133 -10.46 -3.87 10.87
CA LEU A 133 -11.17 -4.81 10.01
C LEU A 133 -12.51 -5.18 10.66
N PRO A 134 -13.53 -4.29 10.63
CA PRO A 134 -14.78 -4.45 11.38
C PRO A 134 -15.81 -5.35 10.70
N GLU A 135 -15.45 -6.11 9.68
CA GLU A 135 -16.34 -6.88 8.82
C GLU A 135 -17.20 -7.89 9.62
N VAL A 136 -16.65 -8.46 10.70
CA VAL A 136 -17.39 -9.43 11.53
C VAL A 136 -18.59 -8.79 12.25
N SER A 137 -18.57 -7.49 12.50
CA SER A 137 -19.73 -6.77 13.04
C SER A 137 -20.91 -6.70 12.05
N LEU A 138 -20.64 -6.98 10.77
CA LEU A 138 -21.65 -7.08 9.71
C LEU A 138 -21.97 -8.54 9.36
N GLY A 139 -21.43 -9.52 10.09
CA GLY A 139 -21.62 -10.95 9.83
C GLY A 139 -20.85 -11.48 8.62
N ILE A 140 -19.82 -10.78 8.16
CA ILE A 140 -18.92 -11.20 7.08
C ILE A 140 -17.46 -11.16 7.56
N ILE A 141 -16.54 -11.58 6.72
CA ILE A 141 -15.09 -11.50 6.98
C ILE A 141 -14.44 -10.51 6.01
N PRO A 142 -13.22 -9.99 6.30
CA PRO A 142 -12.44 -9.23 5.34
C PRO A 142 -12.30 -9.98 4.02
N GLY A 143 -12.68 -9.34 2.90
CA GLY A 143 -12.80 -9.99 1.61
C GLY A 143 -11.68 -9.67 0.62
N TYR A 144 -10.93 -8.56 0.81
CA TYR A 144 -9.93 -8.09 -0.15
C TYR A 144 -8.48 -8.46 0.26
N GLY A 145 -8.33 -9.38 1.20
CA GLY A 145 -7.05 -9.97 1.61
C GLY A 145 -6.55 -9.55 2.99
N GLY A 146 -7.37 -8.87 3.79
CA GLY A 146 -7.03 -8.37 5.12
C GLY A 146 -6.58 -9.48 6.07
N THR A 147 -7.29 -10.59 6.12
CA THR A 147 -6.95 -11.75 6.95
C THR A 147 -5.54 -12.28 6.66
N GLN A 148 -5.12 -12.21 5.40
CA GLN A 148 -3.84 -12.73 4.95
C GLN A 148 -2.69 -11.73 5.12
N ARG A 149 -2.91 -10.47 4.71
CA ARG A 149 -1.87 -9.43 4.80
C ARG A 149 -1.60 -9.02 6.24
N LEU A 150 -2.65 -8.82 7.05
CA LEU A 150 -2.48 -8.45 8.45
C LEU A 150 -1.69 -9.51 9.23
N ALA A 151 -2.01 -10.80 9.02
CA ALA A 151 -1.30 -11.90 9.69
C ALA A 151 0.20 -11.96 9.30
N ARG A 152 0.54 -11.58 8.06
CA ARG A 152 1.95 -11.53 7.60
C ARG A 152 2.70 -10.30 8.11
N ILE A 153 2.01 -9.18 8.28
CA ILE A 153 2.62 -7.91 8.72
C ILE A 153 2.77 -7.87 10.24
N ALA A 154 1.73 -8.23 10.99
CA ALA A 154 1.66 -8.06 12.44
C ALA A 154 1.63 -9.37 13.23
N GLY A 155 1.69 -10.49 12.54
CA GLY A 155 1.60 -11.81 13.14
C GLY A 155 0.15 -12.30 13.36
N PRO A 156 -0.04 -13.64 13.51
CA PRO A 156 -1.37 -14.24 13.57
C PRO A 156 -2.15 -13.88 14.85
N GLY A 157 -1.48 -13.55 15.94
CA GLY A 157 -2.13 -13.11 17.19
C GLY A 157 -2.87 -11.80 17.01
N VAL A 158 -2.17 -10.77 16.53
CA VAL A 158 -2.75 -9.44 16.23
C VAL A 158 -3.85 -9.55 15.17
N ALA A 159 -3.62 -10.33 14.12
CA ALA A 159 -4.62 -10.49 13.06
C ALA A 159 -5.92 -11.12 13.58
N ARG A 160 -5.83 -12.13 14.46
CA ARG A 160 -7.02 -12.74 15.09
C ARG A 160 -7.74 -11.74 15.98
N GLU A 161 -7.03 -11.01 16.84
CA GLU A 161 -7.63 -9.99 17.70
C GLU A 161 -8.40 -8.97 16.85
N TRP A 162 -7.75 -8.34 15.87
CA TRP A 162 -8.36 -7.29 15.06
C TRP A 162 -9.56 -7.79 14.23
N VAL A 163 -9.44 -8.97 13.64
CA VAL A 163 -10.52 -9.52 12.79
C VAL A 163 -11.66 -10.06 13.63
N LEU A 164 -11.41 -10.73 14.76
CA LEU A 164 -12.47 -11.40 15.54
C LEU A 164 -13.24 -10.42 16.43
N THR A 165 -12.59 -9.36 16.92
CA THR A 165 -13.27 -8.30 17.67
C THR A 165 -13.99 -7.33 16.74
N GLY A 166 -13.43 -7.06 15.56
CA GLY A 166 -13.93 -6.01 14.67
C GLY A 166 -13.74 -4.60 15.24
N ASP A 167 -12.85 -4.43 16.22
CA ASP A 167 -12.59 -3.16 16.88
C ASP A 167 -11.82 -2.21 15.98
N LEU A 168 -11.91 -0.91 16.30
CA LEU A 168 -11.16 0.15 15.66
C LEU A 168 -9.97 0.54 16.53
N PHE A 169 -8.78 0.27 16.03
CA PHE A 169 -7.52 0.54 16.72
C PHE A 169 -7.01 1.95 16.43
N THR A 170 -6.31 2.52 17.40
CA THR A 170 -5.64 3.81 17.20
C THR A 170 -4.45 3.69 16.28
N ALA A 171 -4.04 4.80 15.68
CA ALA A 171 -2.84 4.84 14.86
C ALA A 171 -1.58 4.46 15.65
N GLU A 172 -1.52 4.83 16.95
CA GLU A 172 -0.44 4.46 17.87
C GLU A 172 -0.39 2.95 18.08
N GLU A 173 -1.53 2.30 18.30
CA GLU A 173 -1.59 0.85 18.43
C GLU A 173 -1.17 0.16 17.13
N ALA A 174 -1.69 0.63 15.98
CA ALA A 174 -1.30 0.12 14.67
C ALA A 174 0.20 0.29 14.40
N HIS A 175 0.80 1.36 14.91
CA HIS A 175 2.26 1.57 14.83
C HIS A 175 3.02 0.62 15.78
N ARG A 176 2.53 0.45 17.00
CA ARG A 176 3.14 -0.44 18.00
C ARG A 176 3.23 -1.89 17.51
N VAL A 177 2.21 -2.37 16.80
CA VAL A 177 2.16 -3.75 16.27
C VAL A 177 2.76 -3.88 14.85
N GLY A 178 3.35 -2.83 14.29
CA GLY A 178 4.04 -2.85 12.99
C GLY A 178 3.13 -2.69 11.77
N VAL A 179 1.83 -2.48 11.95
CA VAL A 179 0.90 -2.21 10.83
C VAL A 179 1.20 -0.85 10.19
N VAL A 180 1.51 0.17 10.97
CA VAL A 180 1.90 1.50 10.50
C VAL A 180 3.39 1.73 10.70
N ASN A 181 4.09 2.20 9.66
CA ASN A 181 5.54 2.44 9.71
C ASN A 181 5.92 3.77 10.39
N ARG A 182 5.14 4.83 10.20
CA ARG A 182 5.39 6.17 10.78
C ARG A 182 4.09 6.88 11.09
N LEU A 183 4.12 7.67 12.17
CA LEU A 183 3.03 8.54 12.62
C LEU A 183 3.43 10.00 12.50
N PHE A 184 2.47 10.82 12.13
CA PHE A 184 2.63 12.27 12.03
C PHE A 184 1.42 12.99 12.64
N ALA A 185 1.59 14.23 13.07
CA ALA A 185 0.44 15.11 13.33
C ALA A 185 -0.38 15.27 12.03
N PRO A 186 -1.69 15.52 12.10
CA PRO A 186 -2.53 15.62 10.89
C PRO A 186 -1.96 16.59 9.85
N GLU A 187 -1.50 17.76 10.28
CA GLU A 187 -0.91 18.82 9.47
C GLU A 187 0.47 18.46 8.89
N GLU A 188 1.19 17.55 9.51
CA GLU A 188 2.53 17.10 9.10
C GLU A 188 2.50 15.84 8.23
N LEU A 189 1.35 15.17 8.11
CA LEU A 189 1.25 13.85 7.47
C LEU A 189 1.77 13.86 6.03
N ARG A 190 1.34 14.86 5.24
CA ARG A 190 1.75 14.93 3.82
C ARG A 190 3.24 15.19 3.69
N GLU A 191 3.76 16.18 4.41
CA GLU A 191 5.19 16.53 4.36
C GLU A 191 6.06 15.36 4.86
N GLY A 192 5.69 14.74 5.99
CA GLY A 192 6.40 13.59 6.55
C GLY A 192 6.39 12.38 5.61
N THR A 193 5.26 12.12 4.93
CA THR A 193 5.17 11.05 3.94
C THR A 193 6.07 11.35 2.73
N LEU A 194 6.01 12.56 2.17
CA LEU A 194 6.83 12.95 1.02
C LEU A 194 8.33 12.93 1.35
N LYS A 195 8.73 13.23 2.57
CA LYS A 195 10.14 13.08 3.01
C LYS A 195 10.62 11.64 2.90
N ILE A 196 9.78 10.66 3.26
CA ILE A 196 10.09 9.23 3.09
C ILE A 196 10.20 8.91 1.59
N VAL A 197 9.22 9.36 0.79
CA VAL A 197 9.23 9.18 -0.67
C VAL A 197 10.52 9.72 -1.29
N HIS A 198 10.90 10.97 -0.98
CA HIS A 198 12.12 11.58 -1.51
C HIS A 198 13.39 10.83 -1.08
N THR A 199 13.37 10.26 0.15
CA THR A 199 14.47 9.39 0.59
C THR A 199 14.54 8.14 -0.29
N ILE A 200 13.44 7.47 -0.57
CA ILE A 200 13.40 6.30 -1.47
C ILE A 200 13.84 6.69 -2.89
N LEU A 201 13.32 7.80 -3.42
CA LEU A 201 13.66 8.29 -4.76
C LEU A 201 15.15 8.66 -4.92
N SER A 202 15.83 8.97 -3.81
CA SER A 202 17.28 9.23 -3.80
C SER A 202 18.14 7.95 -3.85
N ARG A 203 17.55 6.77 -3.86
CA ARG A 203 18.24 5.47 -3.94
C ARG A 203 18.21 4.93 -5.36
N GLY A 204 19.11 3.98 -5.66
CA GLY A 204 19.14 3.30 -6.95
C GLY A 204 17.81 2.58 -7.23
N PRO A 205 17.06 2.96 -8.28
CA PRO A 205 15.70 2.45 -8.48
C PRO A 205 15.66 0.94 -8.76
N VAL A 206 16.69 0.41 -9.44
CA VAL A 206 16.78 -1.04 -9.65
C VAL A 206 16.99 -1.77 -8.32
N ALA A 207 17.86 -1.26 -7.44
CA ALA A 207 18.09 -1.85 -6.13
C ALA A 207 16.83 -1.81 -5.25
N VAL A 208 16.08 -0.70 -5.24
CA VAL A 208 14.80 -0.58 -4.53
C VAL A 208 13.80 -1.61 -5.03
N ARG A 209 13.64 -1.76 -6.34
CA ARG A 209 12.77 -2.76 -6.95
C ARG A 209 13.16 -4.19 -6.56
N LEU A 210 14.42 -4.54 -6.66
CA LEU A 210 14.92 -5.88 -6.34
C LEU A 210 14.79 -6.18 -4.84
N ALA A 211 14.97 -5.20 -3.95
CA ALA A 211 14.74 -5.36 -2.52
C ALA A 211 13.27 -5.61 -2.19
N ILE A 212 12.33 -4.88 -2.82
CA ILE A 212 10.89 -5.14 -2.68
C ILE A 212 10.56 -6.56 -3.13
N GLU A 213 11.09 -6.99 -4.28
CA GLU A 213 10.86 -8.33 -4.83
C GLU A 213 11.41 -9.43 -3.92
N ALA A 214 12.64 -9.28 -3.39
CA ALA A 214 13.25 -10.24 -2.48
C ALA A 214 12.42 -10.41 -1.20
N ILE A 215 12.02 -9.29 -0.55
CA ILE A 215 11.18 -9.32 0.65
C ILE A 215 9.82 -9.96 0.35
N ARG A 216 9.15 -9.54 -0.72
CA ARG A 216 7.82 -10.01 -1.09
C ARG A 216 7.79 -11.52 -1.35
N ARG A 217 8.80 -12.04 -2.04
CA ARG A 217 8.88 -13.47 -2.35
C ARG A 217 9.32 -14.27 -1.13
N GLY A 218 10.37 -13.82 -0.44
CA GLY A 218 10.99 -14.54 0.67
C GLY A 218 10.05 -14.75 1.85
N ILE A 219 9.18 -13.79 2.18
CA ILE A 219 8.25 -13.91 3.32
C ILE A 219 7.22 -15.05 3.19
N ASN A 220 7.06 -15.62 2.00
CA ASN A 220 6.15 -16.75 1.74
C ASN A 220 6.87 -18.09 1.59
N MET A 221 8.17 -18.14 1.88
CA MET A 221 9.03 -19.33 1.74
C MET A 221 9.70 -19.65 3.08
N SER A 222 10.45 -20.76 3.15
CA SER A 222 11.39 -20.98 4.25
C SER A 222 12.48 -19.91 4.21
N GLN A 223 13.12 -19.63 5.36
CA GLN A 223 14.22 -18.67 5.41
C GLN A 223 15.32 -19.01 4.41
N GLN A 224 15.69 -20.28 4.32
CA GLN A 224 16.74 -20.72 3.40
C GLN A 224 16.40 -20.45 1.92
N GLU A 225 15.17 -20.72 1.50
CA GLU A 225 14.70 -20.41 0.15
C GLU A 225 14.64 -18.90 -0.10
N GLY A 226 14.23 -18.13 0.90
CA GLY A 226 14.23 -16.67 0.84
C GLY A 226 15.63 -16.08 0.67
N GLU A 227 16.64 -16.63 1.37
CA GLU A 227 18.05 -16.22 1.25
C GLU A 227 18.65 -16.55 -0.12
N ILE A 228 18.20 -17.60 -0.78
CA ILE A 228 18.58 -17.90 -2.18
C ILE A 228 18.03 -16.80 -3.11
N ILE A 229 16.76 -16.42 -2.95
CA ILE A 229 16.16 -15.32 -3.73
C ILE A 229 16.90 -14.01 -3.48
N GLU A 230 17.25 -13.69 -2.23
CA GLU A 230 18.03 -12.50 -1.89
C GLU A 230 19.39 -12.50 -2.60
N SER A 231 20.08 -13.63 -2.62
CA SER A 231 21.36 -13.79 -3.32
C SER A 231 21.24 -13.55 -4.82
N ASP A 232 20.17 -14.09 -5.45
CA ASP A 232 19.88 -13.85 -6.87
C ASP A 232 19.62 -12.36 -7.15
N MET A 233 18.80 -11.71 -6.31
CA MET A 233 18.49 -10.28 -6.46
C MET A 233 19.73 -9.41 -6.21
N PHE A 234 20.60 -9.77 -5.26
CA PHE A 234 21.87 -9.09 -5.03
C PHE A 234 22.80 -9.24 -6.24
N GLY A 235 22.90 -10.44 -6.82
CA GLY A 235 23.65 -10.69 -8.03
C GLY A 235 23.17 -9.81 -9.20
N LEU A 236 21.86 -9.71 -9.41
CA LEU A 236 21.28 -8.83 -10.42
C LEU A 236 21.59 -7.35 -10.15
N ALA A 237 21.45 -6.88 -8.91
CA ALA A 237 21.77 -5.51 -8.54
C ALA A 237 23.23 -5.16 -8.82
N SER A 238 24.15 -6.13 -8.61
CA SER A 238 25.60 -5.92 -8.80
C SER A 238 26.02 -5.68 -10.26
N THR A 239 25.16 -6.01 -11.23
CA THR A 239 25.46 -5.79 -12.66
C THR A 239 25.10 -4.38 -13.15
N THR A 240 24.38 -3.60 -12.35
CA THR A 240 23.87 -2.27 -12.75
C THR A 240 24.95 -1.19 -12.82
N ALA A 241 24.75 -0.19 -13.67
CA ALA A 241 25.56 1.02 -13.66
C ALA A 241 25.38 1.81 -12.34
N ASP A 242 24.16 1.78 -11.77
CA ASP A 242 23.85 2.43 -10.50
C ASP A 242 24.67 1.87 -9.32
N MET A 243 24.97 0.56 -9.31
CA MET A 243 25.85 0.00 -8.29
C MET A 243 27.26 0.60 -8.36
N ARG A 244 27.84 0.69 -9.58
CA ARG A 244 29.16 1.28 -9.77
C ARG A 244 29.18 2.75 -9.37
N GLU A 245 28.16 3.51 -9.78
CA GLU A 245 27.96 4.90 -9.39
C GLU A 245 27.86 5.06 -7.87
N GLY A 246 27.04 4.24 -7.22
CA GLY A 246 26.86 4.27 -5.77
C GLY A 246 28.16 4.02 -5.00
N MET A 247 28.98 3.04 -5.45
CA MET A 247 30.28 2.74 -4.86
C MET A 247 31.28 3.87 -5.06
N ALA A 248 31.35 4.43 -6.30
CA ALA A 248 32.23 5.56 -6.61
C ALA A 248 31.84 6.79 -5.77
N ALA A 249 30.55 7.16 -5.76
CA ALA A 249 30.06 8.31 -5.02
C ALA A 249 30.34 8.18 -3.51
N PHE A 250 30.19 6.98 -2.94
CA PHE A 250 30.48 6.70 -1.53
C PHE A 250 31.97 6.93 -1.22
N LEU A 251 32.88 6.39 -2.03
CA LEU A 251 34.33 6.55 -1.86
C LEU A 251 34.77 8.00 -2.03
N GLU A 252 34.18 8.70 -2.98
CA GLU A 252 34.45 10.12 -3.30
C GLU A 252 33.73 11.11 -2.38
N LYS A 253 32.89 10.62 -1.44
CA LYS A 253 32.08 11.42 -0.50
C LYS A 253 31.18 12.45 -1.19
N ARG A 254 30.61 12.10 -2.33
CA ARG A 254 29.64 12.90 -3.09
C ARG A 254 28.27 12.24 -3.13
N LYS A 255 27.26 12.99 -3.56
CA LYS A 255 25.92 12.43 -3.83
C LYS A 255 25.98 11.57 -5.10
N ALA A 256 25.38 10.38 -5.04
CA ALA A 256 25.21 9.51 -6.19
C ALA A 256 24.14 10.04 -7.16
N ASP A 257 24.35 9.84 -8.46
CA ASP A 257 23.41 10.18 -9.53
C ASP A 257 22.92 8.89 -10.21
N PHE A 258 21.89 8.30 -9.67
CA PHE A 258 21.34 7.03 -10.12
C PHE A 258 20.44 7.18 -11.35
N GLN A 259 20.70 6.37 -12.37
CA GLN A 259 20.02 6.42 -13.68
C GLN A 259 19.02 5.27 -13.91
N GLY A 260 18.94 4.29 -12.99
CA GLY A 260 18.00 3.16 -13.09
C GLY A 260 18.41 2.08 -14.10
N ARG A 261 19.70 1.91 -14.34
CA ARG A 261 20.22 0.97 -15.34
C ARG A 261 21.52 0.28 -14.91
#